data_9240997707848d63c45225a4d6cc91c4
#
_entry.id   9240997707848d63c45225a4d6cc91c4
#
_cell.length_a   1.000
_cell.length_b   1.000
_cell.length_c   1.000
_cell.angle_alpha   90.00
_cell.angle_beta   90.00
_cell.angle_gamma   90.00
#
_symmetry.space_group_name_H-M   'P 1'
#
loop_
_entity.id
_entity.type
_entity.pdbx_description
1 polymer ?
#
loop_
_entity_poly.entity_id
_entity_poly.type
_entity_poly.pdbx_seq_one_letter_code
_entity_poly.pdbx_strand_id
1 'polypeptide(L)'
;LKLSAYCPSDGHANPHLTTFGYARAAEKMGVNVLTHTDAKRVLVENGKIRTVVTDRGEIETGIVVNAAGGYSHQAGEMVGLNLPTESYRHQIFVTEPLEHILDPLVISFVNNFYIRQTGSGNFIMGQGDRDELPGLEITPTWKFLKEMSDKMPRFFPFLKDVRILRHWAGLYNMSPDAQPIIDRSNEIEDFYFAIGFSGHGFMLAPAVGEALAEWIVFGEPRSVDISNLSLQRFERGFTREKNVV
;
A
#
# COMPACT_ATOMS: atom_id res chain seq x y z
N LEU A 1 -28.58 6.50 -8.23
CA LEU A 1 -27.60 7.23 -7.41
C LEU A 1 -28.33 8.33 -6.66
N LYS A 2 -28.22 8.38 -5.33
CA LYS A 2 -28.90 9.45 -4.54
C LYS A 2 -27.95 10.61 -4.24
N LEU A 3 -26.66 10.34 -4.09
CA LEU A 3 -25.63 11.32 -3.77
C LEU A 3 -24.27 10.83 -4.22
N SER A 4 -23.40 11.73 -4.67
CA SER A 4 -21.97 11.50 -4.92
C SER A 4 -21.17 12.72 -4.52
N ALA A 5 -19.91 12.51 -4.10
CA ALA A 5 -18.93 13.56 -3.93
C ALA A 5 -17.96 13.50 -5.12
N TYR A 6 -17.59 14.67 -5.64
CA TYR A 6 -16.64 14.80 -6.74
C TYR A 6 -15.58 15.83 -6.39
N CYS A 7 -14.32 15.50 -6.56
CA CYS A 7 -13.20 16.41 -6.39
C CYS A 7 -12.57 16.68 -7.76
N PRO A 8 -12.78 17.85 -8.36
CA PRO A 8 -12.28 18.16 -9.70
C PRO A 8 -10.77 18.40 -9.76
N SER A 9 -10.13 18.61 -8.61
CA SER A 9 -8.68 18.80 -8.50
C SER A 9 -7.92 17.50 -8.25
N ASP A 10 -8.63 16.38 -8.02
CA ASP A 10 -8.01 15.07 -7.89
C ASP A 10 -7.50 14.55 -9.23
N GLY A 11 -6.55 13.63 -9.14
CA GLY A 11 -5.96 13.00 -10.31
C GLY A 11 -5.60 11.55 -10.06
N HIS A 12 -4.94 10.96 -11.03
CA HIS A 12 -4.35 9.64 -10.91
C HIS A 12 -2.98 9.61 -11.57
N ALA A 13 -2.13 8.69 -11.13
CA ALA A 13 -0.83 8.47 -11.70
C ALA A 13 -0.60 6.98 -11.98
N ASN A 14 0.35 6.68 -12.84
CA ASN A 14 0.80 5.30 -13.04
C ASN A 14 1.73 4.92 -11.88
N PRO A 15 1.36 3.95 -11.02
CA PRO A 15 2.14 3.63 -9.82
C PRO A 15 3.54 3.09 -10.16
N HIS A 16 3.66 2.32 -11.23
CA HIS A 16 4.95 1.80 -11.68
C HIS A 16 5.91 2.93 -12.08
N LEU A 17 5.47 3.83 -12.96
CA LEU A 17 6.29 4.95 -13.41
C LEU A 17 6.65 5.90 -12.27
N THR A 18 5.72 6.13 -11.34
CA THR A 18 5.97 6.97 -10.17
C THR A 18 7.02 6.35 -9.26
N THR A 19 6.86 5.07 -8.91
CA THR A 19 7.83 4.35 -8.05
C THR A 19 9.23 4.31 -8.69
N PHE A 20 9.31 4.01 -9.99
CA PHE A 20 10.58 4.05 -10.72
C PHE A 20 11.18 5.45 -10.79
N GLY A 21 10.35 6.48 -10.94
CA GLY A 21 10.78 7.86 -10.92
C GLY A 21 11.50 8.22 -9.63
N TYR A 22 10.90 7.89 -8.48
CA TYR A 22 11.51 8.08 -7.16
C TYR A 22 12.78 7.25 -6.99
N ALA A 23 12.76 5.96 -7.32
CA ALA A 23 13.94 5.10 -7.21
C ALA A 23 15.11 5.65 -8.02
N ARG A 24 14.89 6.01 -9.29
CA ARG A 24 15.94 6.60 -10.15
C ARG A 24 16.44 7.95 -9.66
N ALA A 25 15.57 8.77 -9.08
CA ALA A 25 16.00 10.02 -8.48
C ALA A 25 16.90 9.77 -7.27
N ALA A 26 16.52 8.83 -6.41
CA ALA A 26 17.31 8.43 -5.26
C ALA A 26 18.68 7.85 -5.67
N GLU A 27 18.73 6.98 -6.69
CA GLU A 27 19.99 6.44 -7.23
C GLU A 27 20.95 7.56 -7.71
N LYS A 28 20.42 8.59 -8.39
CA LYS A 28 21.22 9.75 -8.80
C LYS A 28 21.80 10.53 -7.62
N MET A 29 21.18 10.42 -6.44
CA MET A 29 21.64 11.02 -5.19
C MET A 29 22.57 10.10 -4.39
N GLY A 30 22.90 8.92 -4.92
CA GLY A 30 23.83 7.97 -4.30
C GLY A 30 23.16 6.85 -3.48
N VAL A 31 21.84 6.71 -3.55
CA VAL A 31 21.12 5.60 -2.90
C VAL A 31 21.34 4.30 -3.70
N ASN A 32 21.63 3.21 -3.02
CA ASN A 32 21.68 1.88 -3.62
C ASN A 32 20.29 1.23 -3.59
N VAL A 33 19.70 1.00 -4.76
CA VAL A 33 18.46 0.25 -4.90
C VAL A 33 18.77 -1.20 -5.24
N LEU A 34 18.64 -2.10 -4.28
CA LEU A 34 18.99 -3.50 -4.41
C LEU A 34 17.74 -4.33 -4.74
N THR A 35 17.45 -4.49 -6.03
CA THR A 35 16.38 -5.37 -6.49
C THR A 35 16.76 -6.84 -6.36
N HIS A 36 15.74 -7.73 -6.23
CA HIS A 36 15.96 -9.18 -6.06
C HIS A 36 16.88 -9.50 -4.88
N THR A 37 16.81 -8.70 -3.81
CA THR A 37 17.59 -8.86 -2.60
C THR A 37 16.61 -8.95 -1.43
N ASP A 38 16.54 -10.12 -0.83
CA ASP A 38 15.54 -10.45 0.16
C ASP A 38 16.15 -10.37 1.57
N ALA A 39 15.58 -9.49 2.41
CA ALA A 39 15.98 -9.40 3.81
C ALA A 39 15.52 -10.66 4.56
N LYS A 40 16.42 -11.34 5.23
CA LYS A 40 16.17 -12.58 5.95
C LYS A 40 16.14 -12.41 7.46
N ARG A 41 16.96 -11.53 7.98
CA ARG A 41 17.05 -11.24 9.43
C ARG A 41 17.61 -9.84 9.63
N VAL A 42 17.28 -9.27 10.78
CA VAL A 42 17.94 -8.08 11.31
C VAL A 42 18.67 -8.49 12.60
N LEU A 43 19.95 -8.28 12.66
CA LEU A 43 20.75 -8.57 13.86
C LEU A 43 20.64 -7.39 14.81
N VAL A 44 20.17 -7.68 16.03
CA VAL A 44 19.97 -6.71 17.10
C VAL A 44 20.84 -7.13 18.30
N GLU A 45 21.65 -6.22 18.82
CA GLU A 45 22.47 -6.42 20.02
C GLU A 45 22.17 -5.31 21.04
N ASN A 46 21.77 -5.71 22.23
CA ASN A 46 21.42 -4.77 23.33
C ASN A 46 20.39 -3.71 22.90
N GLY A 47 19.35 -4.12 22.13
CA GLY A 47 18.29 -3.24 21.63
C GLY A 47 18.70 -2.34 20.45
N LYS A 48 19.90 -2.53 19.88
CA LYS A 48 20.41 -1.73 18.76
C LYS A 48 20.58 -2.58 17.52
N ILE A 49 20.19 -2.03 16.39
CA ILE A 49 20.41 -2.65 15.08
C ILE A 49 21.90 -2.66 14.73
N ARG A 50 22.37 -3.76 14.13
CA ARG A 50 23.74 -3.92 13.68
C ARG A 50 23.85 -4.24 12.21
N THR A 51 23.01 -5.16 11.73
CA THR A 51 23.18 -5.71 10.39
C THR A 51 21.83 -6.19 9.87
N VAL A 52 21.56 -5.93 8.61
CA VAL A 52 20.50 -6.61 7.85
C VAL A 52 21.15 -7.73 7.04
N VAL A 53 20.77 -8.98 7.34
CA VAL A 53 21.20 -10.16 6.60
C VAL A 53 20.26 -10.39 5.43
N THR A 54 20.81 -10.44 4.23
CA THR A 54 20.07 -10.70 3.00
C THR A 54 20.48 -12.02 2.35
N ASP A 55 19.75 -12.48 1.35
CA ASP A 55 20.12 -13.64 0.52
C ASP A 55 21.37 -13.38 -0.37
N ARG A 56 21.89 -12.13 -0.40
CA ARG A 56 23.04 -11.71 -1.19
C ARG A 56 24.20 -11.15 -0.39
N GLY A 57 24.13 -11.23 0.92
CA GLY A 57 25.18 -10.74 1.83
C GLY A 57 24.59 -9.91 2.97
N GLU A 58 25.47 -9.34 3.74
CA GLU A 58 25.16 -8.57 4.94
C GLU A 58 25.34 -7.08 4.69
N ILE A 59 24.44 -6.28 5.26
CA ILE A 59 24.47 -4.82 5.20
C ILE A 59 24.59 -4.30 6.62
N GLU A 60 25.75 -3.77 6.97
CA GLU A 60 25.96 -3.10 8.26
C GLU A 60 25.18 -1.79 8.29
N THR A 61 24.35 -1.62 9.29
CA THR A 61 23.55 -0.40 9.50
C THR A 61 23.10 -0.27 10.94
N GLY A 62 22.95 0.95 11.43
CA GLY A 62 22.34 1.24 12.73
C GLY A 62 20.85 1.61 12.62
N ILE A 63 20.33 1.87 11.42
CA ILE A 63 18.95 2.34 11.21
C ILE A 63 18.25 1.44 10.21
N VAL A 64 17.03 1.02 10.51
CA VAL A 64 16.18 0.27 9.59
C VAL A 64 14.80 0.90 9.52
N VAL A 65 14.26 1.03 8.32
CA VAL A 65 12.87 1.44 8.08
C VAL A 65 12.10 0.27 7.49
N ASN A 66 11.11 -0.22 8.21
CA ASN A 66 10.18 -1.20 7.69
C ASN A 66 9.10 -0.50 6.86
N ALA A 67 9.20 -0.61 5.55
CA ALA A 67 8.20 -0.19 4.58
C ALA A 67 7.83 -1.37 3.65
N ALA A 68 7.76 -2.59 4.22
CA ALA A 68 7.66 -3.84 3.49
C ALA A 68 6.24 -4.17 2.97
N GLY A 69 5.28 -3.22 3.08
CA GLY A 69 3.91 -3.38 2.55
C GLY A 69 3.23 -4.63 3.11
N GLY A 70 2.82 -5.57 2.26
CA GLY A 70 2.18 -6.80 2.69
C GLY A 70 3.02 -7.70 3.61
N TYR A 71 4.34 -7.50 3.64
CA TYR A 71 5.28 -8.26 4.48
C TYR A 71 5.72 -7.51 5.74
N SER A 72 5.03 -6.42 6.08
CA SER A 72 5.42 -5.55 7.21
C SER A 72 5.40 -6.26 8.56
N HIS A 73 4.45 -7.18 8.77
CA HIS A 73 4.40 -8.00 9.98
C HIS A 73 5.66 -8.86 10.12
N GLN A 74 6.02 -9.60 9.07
CA GLN A 74 7.21 -10.45 9.04
C GLN A 74 8.51 -9.65 9.22
N ALA A 75 8.57 -8.44 8.63
CA ALA A 75 9.71 -7.55 8.85
C ALA A 75 9.81 -7.06 10.30
N GLY A 76 8.69 -6.87 10.99
CA GLY A 76 8.64 -6.62 12.44
C GLY A 76 9.16 -7.81 13.26
N GLU A 77 8.74 -9.03 12.90
CA GLU A 77 9.19 -10.25 13.55
C GLU A 77 10.71 -10.45 13.47
N MET A 78 11.38 -9.94 12.41
CA MET A 78 12.84 -10.00 12.28
C MET A 78 13.58 -9.29 13.41
N VAL A 79 12.92 -8.37 14.10
CA VAL A 79 13.46 -7.65 15.27
C VAL A 79 12.72 -7.98 16.56
N GLY A 80 11.84 -8.98 16.54
CA GLY A 80 11.06 -9.44 17.69
C GLY A 80 9.79 -8.62 18.00
N LEU A 81 9.39 -7.72 17.08
CA LEU A 81 8.19 -6.90 17.24
C LEU A 81 6.97 -7.56 16.60
N ASN A 82 5.86 -7.58 17.34
CA ASN A 82 4.55 -7.98 16.82
C ASN A 82 3.78 -6.74 16.35
N LEU A 83 3.94 -6.39 15.08
CA LEU A 83 3.25 -5.24 14.49
C LEU A 83 1.81 -5.61 14.12
N PRO A 84 0.80 -4.81 14.52
CA PRO A 84 -0.62 -5.17 14.38
C PRO A 84 -1.14 -4.90 12.96
N THR A 85 -0.55 -5.54 11.98
CA THR A 85 -1.02 -5.47 10.60
C THR A 85 -1.26 -6.85 10.03
N GLU A 86 -2.31 -6.95 9.23
CA GLU A 86 -2.65 -8.17 8.50
C GLU A 86 -2.72 -7.83 7.00
N SER A 87 -2.36 -8.78 6.16
CA SER A 87 -2.38 -8.58 4.72
C SER A 87 -3.51 -9.37 4.07
N TYR A 88 -4.22 -8.71 3.15
CA TYR A 88 -5.35 -9.28 2.44
C TYR A 88 -5.14 -9.13 0.94
N ARG A 89 -5.49 -10.17 0.20
CA ARG A 89 -5.45 -10.13 -1.26
C ARG A 89 -6.50 -9.16 -1.78
N HIS A 90 -6.05 -8.23 -2.59
CA HIS A 90 -6.90 -7.32 -3.35
C HIS A 90 -6.71 -7.58 -4.84
N GLN A 91 -7.82 -7.69 -5.58
CA GLN A 91 -7.80 -8.13 -6.97
C GLN A 91 -8.30 -7.05 -7.92
N ILE A 92 -7.75 -7.05 -9.12
CA ILE A 92 -8.00 -6.05 -10.13
C ILE A 92 -7.93 -6.68 -11.53
N PHE A 93 -8.70 -6.17 -12.47
CA PHE A 93 -8.53 -6.51 -13.88
C PHE A 93 -8.45 -5.27 -14.77
N VAL A 94 -7.95 -5.46 -15.98
CA VAL A 94 -7.84 -4.45 -17.03
C VAL A 94 -8.50 -4.95 -18.31
N THR A 95 -9.24 -4.04 -18.98
CA THR A 95 -9.91 -4.31 -20.24
C THR A 95 -9.03 -3.97 -21.43
N GLU A 96 -9.48 -4.32 -22.64
CA GLU A 96 -9.02 -3.71 -23.88
C GLU A 96 -9.30 -2.19 -23.86
N PRO A 97 -8.57 -1.40 -24.68
CA PRO A 97 -8.78 0.04 -24.75
C PRO A 97 -10.09 0.39 -25.45
N LEU A 98 -10.77 1.40 -24.95
CA LEU A 98 -11.94 2.02 -25.54
C LEU A 98 -11.68 3.52 -25.76
N GLU A 99 -12.56 4.19 -26.49
CA GLU A 99 -12.57 5.64 -26.52
C GLU A 99 -12.64 6.22 -25.12
N HIS A 100 -12.04 7.40 -24.92
CA HIS A 100 -12.02 8.04 -23.61
C HIS A 100 -13.40 8.61 -23.28
N ILE A 101 -14.02 8.06 -22.24
CA ILE A 101 -15.40 8.40 -21.81
C ILE A 101 -15.53 8.60 -20.30
N LEU A 102 -14.47 8.35 -19.52
CA LEU A 102 -14.50 8.47 -18.07
C LEU A 102 -13.22 9.11 -17.54
N ASP A 103 -13.30 10.36 -17.11
CA ASP A 103 -12.19 11.08 -16.51
C ASP A 103 -11.93 10.73 -15.04
N PRO A 104 -12.94 10.76 -14.14
CA PRO A 104 -12.68 10.52 -12.72
C PRO A 104 -12.48 9.04 -12.39
N LEU A 105 -11.76 8.78 -11.33
CA LEU A 105 -11.89 7.53 -10.59
C LEU A 105 -13.28 7.51 -9.93
N VAL A 106 -14.02 6.46 -10.15
CA VAL A 106 -15.33 6.23 -9.50
C VAL A 106 -15.19 5.13 -8.46
N ILE A 107 -15.55 5.44 -7.22
CA ILE A 107 -15.56 4.48 -6.10
C ILE A 107 -16.99 4.33 -5.59
N SER A 108 -17.43 3.11 -5.38
CA SER A 108 -18.70 2.79 -4.73
C SER A 108 -18.46 1.95 -3.49
N PHE A 109 -18.39 2.58 -2.33
CA PHE A 109 -18.22 1.87 -1.04
C PHE A 109 -19.39 0.93 -0.74
N VAL A 110 -20.61 1.32 -1.13
CA VAL A 110 -21.82 0.48 -0.94
C VAL A 110 -21.78 -0.78 -1.77
N ASN A 111 -21.31 -0.67 -3.02
CA ASN A 111 -21.25 -1.79 -3.96
C ASN A 111 -19.87 -2.45 -3.99
N ASN A 112 -18.93 -1.95 -3.21
CA ASN A 112 -17.56 -2.46 -3.07
C ASN A 112 -16.89 -2.65 -4.43
N PHE A 113 -16.60 -1.53 -5.11
CA PHE A 113 -15.79 -1.52 -6.32
C PHE A 113 -15.22 -0.13 -6.60
N TYR A 114 -14.17 -0.09 -7.38
CA TYR A 114 -13.70 1.11 -8.04
C TYR A 114 -13.46 0.84 -9.53
N ILE A 115 -13.56 1.90 -10.31
CA ILE A 115 -13.31 1.89 -11.76
C ILE A 115 -12.68 3.20 -12.18
N ARG A 116 -11.72 3.14 -13.07
CA ARG A 116 -11.18 4.29 -13.79
C ARG A 116 -10.77 3.92 -15.19
N GLN A 117 -10.75 4.91 -16.08
CA GLN A 117 -10.14 4.77 -17.39
C GLN A 117 -8.71 5.31 -17.38
N THR A 118 -7.79 4.60 -18.01
CA THR A 118 -6.38 5.02 -18.17
C THR A 118 -6.23 5.96 -19.36
N GLY A 119 -5.12 6.68 -19.45
CA GLY A 119 -4.82 7.51 -20.62
C GLY A 119 -4.67 6.72 -21.94
N SER A 120 -4.46 5.40 -21.87
CA SER A 120 -4.45 4.50 -23.03
C SER A 120 -5.84 3.92 -23.38
N GLY A 121 -6.89 4.35 -22.68
CA GLY A 121 -8.27 3.93 -22.93
C GLY A 121 -8.73 2.67 -22.21
N ASN A 122 -7.84 1.93 -21.56
CA ASN A 122 -8.21 0.73 -20.82
C ASN A 122 -8.97 1.09 -19.54
N PHE A 123 -9.99 0.30 -19.19
CA PHE A 123 -10.62 0.37 -17.87
C PHE A 123 -9.89 -0.54 -16.88
N ILE A 124 -9.57 0.00 -15.72
CA ILE A 124 -9.05 -0.73 -14.56
C ILE A 124 -10.15 -0.79 -13.51
N MET A 125 -10.45 -1.98 -13.03
CA MET A 125 -11.53 -2.21 -12.08
C MET A 125 -11.10 -3.20 -11.01
N GLY A 126 -11.45 -2.88 -9.76
CA GLY A 126 -11.13 -3.73 -8.61
C GLY A 126 -12.23 -3.74 -7.56
N GLN A 127 -12.14 -4.72 -6.69
CA GLN A 127 -12.93 -4.82 -5.46
C GLN A 127 -12.17 -5.64 -4.42
N GLY A 128 -12.42 -5.34 -3.13
CA GLY A 128 -12.05 -6.21 -2.02
C GLY A 128 -13.02 -7.40 -1.90
N ASP A 129 -12.53 -8.56 -1.51
CA ASP A 129 -13.39 -9.67 -1.08
C ASP A 129 -13.58 -9.58 0.45
N ARG A 130 -14.83 -9.46 0.91
CA ARG A 130 -15.13 -9.34 2.34
C ARG A 130 -14.89 -10.63 3.11
N ASP A 131 -14.83 -11.75 2.39
CA ASP A 131 -14.60 -13.08 2.95
C ASP A 131 -13.12 -13.52 2.77
N GLU A 132 -12.26 -12.63 2.27
CA GLU A 132 -10.84 -12.92 2.13
C GLU A 132 -10.21 -13.11 3.52
N LEU A 133 -9.45 -14.18 3.67
CA LEU A 133 -8.69 -14.45 4.90
C LEU A 133 -7.33 -13.73 4.85
N PRO A 134 -6.80 -13.32 6.01
CA PRO A 134 -5.45 -12.78 6.07
C PRO A 134 -4.43 -13.75 5.49
N GLY A 135 -3.48 -13.25 4.72
CA GLY A 135 -2.43 -14.06 4.12
C GLY A 135 -1.58 -13.28 3.12
N LEU A 136 -0.61 -13.97 2.54
CA LEU A 136 0.33 -13.41 1.56
C LEU A 136 0.10 -13.95 0.13
N GLU A 137 -1.02 -14.63 -0.08
CA GLU A 137 -1.38 -15.20 -1.38
C GLU A 137 -1.78 -14.08 -2.35
N ILE A 138 -1.15 -14.05 -3.53
CA ILE A 138 -1.40 -13.07 -4.58
C ILE A 138 -1.87 -13.71 -5.90
N THR A 139 -2.27 -14.99 -5.87
CA THR A 139 -2.85 -15.64 -7.04
C THR A 139 -4.26 -15.10 -7.29
N PRO A 140 -4.55 -14.54 -8.46
CA PRO A 140 -5.89 -14.05 -8.78
C PRO A 140 -6.88 -15.21 -8.94
N THR A 141 -8.17 -14.95 -8.63
CA THR A 141 -9.20 -15.99 -8.59
C THR A 141 -10.24 -15.87 -9.69
N TRP A 142 -10.73 -17.01 -10.17
CA TRP A 142 -11.88 -17.04 -11.07
C TRP A 142 -13.15 -16.49 -10.43
N LYS A 143 -13.31 -16.63 -9.11
CA LYS A 143 -14.43 -16.04 -8.34
C LYS A 143 -14.48 -14.53 -8.59
N PHE A 144 -13.36 -13.81 -8.34
CA PHE A 144 -13.27 -12.37 -8.56
C PHE A 144 -13.60 -11.99 -10.01
N LEU A 145 -12.97 -12.67 -10.97
CA LEU A 145 -13.18 -12.36 -12.38
C LEU A 145 -14.65 -12.50 -12.79
N LYS A 146 -15.30 -13.58 -12.36
CA LYS A 146 -16.72 -13.83 -12.62
C LYS A 146 -17.61 -12.76 -11.96
N GLU A 147 -17.41 -12.51 -10.67
CA GLU A 147 -18.22 -11.53 -9.93
C GLU A 147 -18.13 -10.13 -10.51
N MET A 148 -16.94 -9.70 -10.90
CA MET A 148 -16.73 -8.38 -11.50
C MET A 148 -17.28 -8.32 -12.92
N SER A 149 -17.15 -9.38 -13.72
CA SER A 149 -17.72 -9.45 -15.07
C SER A 149 -19.26 -9.42 -15.05
N ASP A 150 -19.89 -10.00 -14.02
CA ASP A 150 -21.33 -9.94 -13.82
C ASP A 150 -21.79 -8.59 -13.25
N LYS A 151 -20.97 -7.97 -12.42
CA LYS A 151 -21.29 -6.71 -11.72
C LYS A 151 -21.14 -5.48 -12.63
N MET A 152 -20.01 -5.36 -13.33
CA MET A 152 -19.67 -4.12 -14.04
C MET A 152 -20.68 -3.72 -15.13
N PRO A 153 -21.22 -4.62 -15.97
CA PRO A 153 -22.24 -4.23 -16.96
C PRO A 153 -23.53 -3.69 -16.37
N ARG A 154 -23.83 -3.98 -15.11
CA ARG A 154 -25.01 -3.44 -14.41
C ARG A 154 -24.86 -1.97 -14.07
N PHE A 155 -23.65 -1.51 -13.79
CA PHE A 155 -23.34 -0.11 -13.49
C PHE A 155 -22.86 0.65 -14.73
N PHE A 156 -22.17 -0.03 -15.63
CA PHE A 156 -21.57 0.49 -16.85
C PHE A 156 -21.95 -0.40 -18.03
N PRO A 157 -23.16 -0.24 -18.61
CA PRO A 157 -23.69 -1.13 -19.66
C PRO A 157 -22.81 -1.27 -20.91
N PHE A 158 -22.00 -0.25 -21.20
CA PHE A 158 -21.05 -0.27 -22.33
C PHE A 158 -19.90 -1.27 -22.16
N LEU A 159 -19.69 -1.78 -20.93
CA LEU A 159 -18.65 -2.80 -20.67
C LEU A 159 -19.12 -4.23 -20.92
N LYS A 160 -20.37 -4.45 -21.35
CA LYS A 160 -20.95 -5.78 -21.47
C LYS A 160 -20.16 -6.73 -22.41
N ASP A 161 -19.67 -6.19 -23.52
CA ASP A 161 -19.01 -6.96 -24.56
C ASP A 161 -17.51 -6.66 -24.65
N VAL A 162 -16.94 -5.97 -23.65
CA VAL A 162 -15.55 -5.57 -23.59
C VAL A 162 -14.68 -6.73 -23.08
N ARG A 163 -13.57 -6.98 -23.77
CA ARG A 163 -12.64 -8.06 -23.41
C ARG A 163 -11.76 -7.67 -22.23
N ILE A 164 -11.60 -8.60 -21.29
CA ILE A 164 -10.64 -8.50 -20.20
C ILE A 164 -9.30 -9.03 -20.72
N LEU A 165 -8.25 -8.19 -20.66
CA LEU A 165 -6.92 -8.56 -21.11
C LEU A 165 -6.10 -9.24 -20.04
N ARG A 166 -6.26 -8.83 -18.79
CA ARG A 166 -5.48 -9.35 -17.67
C ARG A 166 -6.21 -9.13 -16.35
N HIS A 167 -6.03 -10.04 -15.41
CA HIS A 167 -6.33 -9.82 -14.00
C HIS A 167 -5.13 -10.26 -13.14
N TRP A 168 -4.99 -9.63 -11.99
CA TRP A 168 -3.91 -9.90 -11.03
C TRP A 168 -4.35 -9.54 -9.62
N ALA A 169 -3.52 -9.89 -8.66
CA ALA A 169 -3.72 -9.54 -7.26
C ALA A 169 -2.48 -8.86 -6.68
N GLY A 170 -2.71 -8.11 -5.61
CA GLY A 170 -1.71 -7.55 -4.73
C GLY A 170 -2.16 -7.67 -3.29
N LEU A 171 -1.37 -7.15 -2.37
CA LEU A 171 -1.68 -7.19 -0.95
C LEU A 171 -2.05 -5.79 -0.44
N TYR A 172 -3.15 -5.69 0.25
CA TYR A 172 -3.45 -4.59 1.15
C TYR A 172 -2.94 -4.96 2.54
N ASN A 173 -1.99 -4.19 3.05
CA ASN A 173 -1.54 -4.31 4.44
C ASN A 173 -2.47 -3.44 5.30
N MET A 174 -3.33 -4.10 6.08
CA MET A 174 -4.38 -3.49 6.86
C MET A 174 -3.94 -3.32 8.30
N SER A 175 -4.15 -2.13 8.85
CA SER A 175 -4.10 -1.87 10.29
C SER A 175 -5.47 -2.08 10.93
N PRO A 176 -5.59 -2.20 12.27
CA PRO A 176 -6.87 -2.42 12.94
C PRO A 176 -7.92 -1.33 12.68
N ASP A 177 -7.48 -0.08 12.51
CA ASP A 177 -8.33 1.08 12.26
C ASP A 177 -8.38 1.52 10.78
N ALA A 178 -7.67 0.81 9.91
CA ALA A 178 -7.49 1.11 8.49
C ALA A 178 -6.75 2.44 8.23
N GLN A 179 -6.05 3.01 9.22
CA GLN A 179 -5.16 4.15 9.08
C GLN A 179 -3.69 3.71 9.11
N PRO A 180 -2.77 4.38 8.41
CA PRO A 180 -1.36 4.00 8.45
C PRO A 180 -0.77 4.07 9.86
N ILE A 181 0.22 3.23 10.11
CA ILE A 181 1.03 3.28 11.31
C ILE A 181 2.41 3.79 10.90
N ILE A 182 2.75 4.98 11.39
CA ILE A 182 4.03 5.62 11.13
C ILE A 182 4.64 5.94 12.48
N ASP A 183 5.68 5.19 12.85
CA ASP A 183 6.25 5.31 14.19
C ASP A 183 7.71 4.85 14.22
N ARG A 184 8.32 5.02 15.37
CA ARG A 184 9.60 4.47 15.77
C ARG A 184 9.39 3.48 16.90
N SER A 185 10.09 2.35 16.88
CA SER A 185 10.02 1.38 17.96
C SER A 185 10.52 1.98 19.28
N ASN A 186 9.82 1.66 20.38
CA ASN A 186 10.27 1.96 21.72
C ASN A 186 11.17 0.84 22.31
N GLU A 187 11.20 -0.34 21.67
CA GLU A 187 11.94 -1.53 22.12
C GLU A 187 13.28 -1.68 21.39
N ILE A 188 13.30 -1.32 20.11
CA ILE A 188 14.48 -1.42 19.24
C ILE A 188 14.88 -0.03 18.80
N GLU A 189 16.06 0.41 19.20
CA GLU A 189 16.60 1.73 18.87
C GLU A 189 16.77 1.85 17.34
N ASP A 190 16.33 2.96 16.78
CA ASP A 190 16.41 3.30 15.35
C ASP A 190 15.75 2.29 14.37
N PHE A 191 14.73 1.58 14.85
CA PHE A 191 13.81 0.85 14.00
C PHE A 191 12.55 1.68 13.78
N TYR A 192 12.37 2.15 12.54
CA TYR A 192 11.22 2.93 12.11
C TYR A 192 10.30 2.07 11.25
N PHE A 193 9.02 2.44 11.18
CA PHE A 193 8.08 1.74 10.30
C PHE A 193 7.00 2.67 9.75
N ALA A 194 6.66 2.41 8.48
CA ALA A 194 5.54 3.00 7.75
C ALA A 194 4.73 1.86 7.13
N ILE A 195 3.69 1.42 7.82
CA ILE A 195 2.98 0.18 7.56
C ILE A 195 1.47 0.36 7.67
N GLY A 196 0.68 -0.64 7.30
CA GLY A 196 -0.77 -0.65 7.54
C GLY A 196 -1.55 0.41 6.75
N PHE A 197 -1.13 0.74 5.55
CA PHE A 197 -1.74 1.82 4.74
C PHE A 197 -3.13 1.50 4.20
N SER A 198 -3.60 0.27 4.31
CA SER A 198 -4.98 -0.12 4.07
C SER A 198 -5.55 0.35 2.71
N GLY A 199 -4.72 0.34 1.66
CA GLY A 199 -5.10 0.79 0.31
C GLY A 199 -4.80 2.26 -0.01
N HIS A 200 -4.40 3.09 0.97
CA HIS A 200 -4.13 4.52 0.78
C HIS A 200 -2.63 4.86 0.62
N GLY A 201 -1.75 3.87 0.58
CA GLY A 201 -0.30 4.10 0.65
C GLY A 201 0.28 4.89 -0.51
N PHE A 202 -0.22 4.72 -1.73
CA PHE A 202 0.35 5.35 -2.90
C PHE A 202 0.34 6.90 -2.82
N MET A 203 -0.81 7.49 -2.53
CA MET A 203 -0.95 8.94 -2.48
C MET A 203 -0.26 9.56 -1.26
N LEU A 204 -0.10 8.81 -0.18
CA LEU A 204 0.54 9.28 1.06
C LEU A 204 2.06 9.13 1.04
N ALA A 205 2.61 8.23 0.22
CA ALA A 205 4.01 7.85 0.24
C ALA A 205 5.01 9.03 0.16
N PRO A 206 4.80 10.09 -0.65
CA PRO A 206 5.73 11.20 -0.69
C PRO A 206 5.84 11.95 0.64
N ALA A 207 4.71 12.30 1.26
CA ALA A 207 4.67 13.01 2.53
C ALA A 207 5.19 12.13 3.69
N VAL A 208 4.87 10.84 3.68
CA VAL A 208 5.38 9.89 4.68
C VAL A 208 6.89 9.70 4.55
N GLY A 209 7.41 9.61 3.34
CA GLY A 209 8.85 9.51 3.10
C GLY A 209 9.61 10.74 3.62
N GLU A 210 9.06 11.94 3.39
CA GLU A 210 9.61 13.18 3.90
C GLU A 210 9.58 13.20 5.44
N ALA A 211 8.44 12.92 6.06
CA ALA A 211 8.29 12.90 7.52
C ALA A 211 9.25 11.91 8.19
N LEU A 212 9.43 10.71 7.64
CA LEU A 212 10.39 9.73 8.16
C LEU A 212 11.84 10.19 8.00
N ALA A 213 12.18 10.78 6.85
CA ALA A 213 13.51 11.32 6.63
C ALA A 213 13.83 12.44 7.63
N GLU A 214 12.89 13.35 7.86
CA GLU A 214 13.00 14.40 8.87
C GLU A 214 13.17 13.81 10.29
N TRP A 215 12.37 12.79 10.62
CA TRP A 215 12.46 12.14 11.92
C TRP A 215 13.82 11.51 12.15
N ILE A 216 14.35 10.82 11.15
CA ILE A 216 15.68 10.18 11.21
C ILE A 216 16.80 11.23 11.33
N VAL A 217 16.72 12.32 10.57
CA VAL A 217 17.80 13.33 10.48
C VAL A 217 17.72 14.35 11.60
N PHE A 218 16.52 14.78 11.97
CA PHE A 218 16.32 15.89 12.93
C PHE A 218 15.75 15.45 14.28
N GLY A 219 15.38 14.15 14.41
CA GLY A 219 14.78 13.60 15.62
C GLY A 219 13.27 13.79 15.74
N GLU A 220 12.64 14.52 14.82
CA GLU A 220 11.19 14.76 14.77
C GLU A 220 10.71 15.06 13.34
N PRO A 221 9.47 14.69 12.97
CA PRO A 221 8.82 15.16 11.75
C PRO A 221 8.54 16.67 11.85
N ARG A 222 8.66 17.38 10.74
CA ARG A 222 8.50 18.85 10.70
C ARG A 222 7.50 19.31 9.65
N SER A 223 7.44 18.61 8.52
CA SER A 223 6.60 18.95 7.36
C SER A 223 5.13 18.61 7.58
N VAL A 224 4.85 17.56 8.36
CA VAL A 224 3.50 17.08 8.62
C VAL A 224 3.39 16.48 10.03
N ASP A 225 2.28 16.75 10.70
CA ASP A 225 1.97 16.11 12.00
C ASP A 225 1.48 14.68 11.79
N ILE A 226 2.29 13.71 12.21
CA ILE A 226 1.98 12.28 12.19
C ILE A 226 1.70 11.71 13.58
N SER A 227 1.56 12.53 14.60
CA SER A 227 1.41 12.11 16.02
C SER A 227 0.22 11.18 16.26
N ASN A 228 -0.87 11.37 15.50
CA ASN A 228 -2.05 10.51 15.54
C ASN A 228 -1.89 9.17 14.83
N LEU A 229 -0.76 8.95 14.12
CA LEU A 229 -0.49 7.73 13.37
C LEU A 229 0.45 6.78 14.14
N SER A 230 0.76 7.08 15.40
CA SER A 230 1.62 6.26 16.25
C SER A 230 0.99 4.90 16.58
N LEU A 231 1.84 3.90 16.83
CA LEU A 231 1.41 2.57 17.26
C LEU A 231 0.64 2.59 18.59
N GLN A 232 1.03 3.50 19.50
CA GLN A 232 0.42 3.65 20.83
C GLN A 232 -1.07 4.06 20.79
N ARG A 233 -1.57 4.56 19.65
CA ARG A 233 -3.01 4.90 19.53
C ARG A 233 -3.93 3.71 19.79
N PHE A 234 -3.47 2.49 19.54
CA PHE A 234 -4.26 1.28 19.77
C PHE A 234 -4.45 0.96 21.26
N GLU A 235 -3.58 1.45 22.13
CA GLU A 235 -3.73 1.32 23.59
C GLU A 235 -4.78 2.28 24.15
N ARG A 236 -4.99 3.43 23.47
CA ARG A 236 -5.91 4.50 23.89
C ARG A 236 -7.32 4.37 23.34
N GLY A 237 -7.53 3.39 22.45
CA GLY A 237 -8.76 3.23 21.70
C GLY A 237 -8.73 3.97 20.36
N PHE A 238 -9.38 3.41 19.36
CA PHE A 238 -9.39 3.92 17.98
C PHE A 238 -10.76 3.79 17.33
N THR A 239 -10.99 4.59 16.29
CA THR A 239 -12.17 4.48 15.43
C THR A 239 -11.74 3.96 14.06
N ARG A 240 -12.34 2.86 13.63
CA ARG A 240 -12.01 2.27 12.33
C ARG A 240 -12.54 3.14 11.18
N GLU A 241 -11.69 3.40 10.20
CA GLU A 241 -12.08 4.00 8.93
C GLU A 241 -13.07 3.07 8.18
N LYS A 242 -14.14 3.65 7.66
CA LYS A 242 -15.20 2.88 6.98
C LYS A 242 -15.11 2.91 5.46
N ASN A 243 -14.34 3.85 4.92
CA ASN A 243 -14.26 4.12 3.49
C ASN A 243 -13.02 3.44 2.87
N VAL A 244 -12.91 2.13 3.07
CA VAL A 244 -11.89 1.28 2.47
C VAL A 244 -12.54 0.29 1.51
N VAL A 245 -12.00 0.15 0.30
CA VAL A 245 -12.52 -0.70 -0.78
C VAL A 245 -11.54 -1.79 -1.13
#